data_9d6b6adfc9731886a343878dc5b887d5
#
_entry.id   9d6b6adfc9731886a343878dc5b887d5
#
_cell.length_a   1.000
_cell.length_b   1.000
_cell.length_c   1.000
_cell.angle_alpha   90.00
_cell.angle_beta   90.00
_cell.angle_gamma   90.00
#
_symmetry.space_group_name_H-M   'P 1'
#
loop_
_entity.id
_entity.type
_entity.pdbx_description
1 polymer ?
#
loop_
_entity_poly.entity_id
_entity_poly.type
_entity_poly.pdbx_seq_one_letter_code
_entity_poly.pdbx_strand_id
1 'polypeptide(L)'
;MKGKFYCALGWGPAFAALLVAILVLAVGCGPASACDVCGCGKSGHGHEHKGADAAEHKTADPASLFPELEGWKVEPAPSVYDAETLYEYINGAADLYINYDFQELAALNYERGEDQGITIDIYRHSTPRNAFGIYSQERPGEGDFFDIGTQGYHDTGILNFVLGDYYVKLSGYYLGDNDEKTLKSVAADVAGRLEGKPGFPPAVHAFPDSGKVPYSERYVAVNFMGHGFLHSAYVTDYTVGGTDLRLFVMEAENAAEAQKIVDGYLALAEKKGEAIHSEGDSHRFLDPYQKSKGAVNLRSKDNYVWGLMSDDRAICDFYLKEMEMGLESAGLLSGGK
;
A
#
# COMPACT_ATOMS: atom_id res chain seq x y z
N MET A 1 38.48 -44.06 -25.64
CA MET A 1 37.47 -45.12 -25.85
C MET A 1 36.35 -44.88 -24.84
N LYS A 2 35.12 -45.00 -25.35
CA LYS A 2 33.79 -44.86 -24.71
C LYS A 2 33.25 -43.43 -24.59
N GLY A 3 32.59 -43.01 -25.67
CA GLY A 3 31.65 -41.90 -25.70
C GLY A 3 30.38 -42.24 -24.94
N LYS A 4 29.76 -41.23 -24.37
CA LYS A 4 28.35 -41.26 -23.98
C LYS A 4 27.62 -40.12 -24.68
N PHE A 5 26.75 -40.49 -25.59
CA PHE A 5 25.71 -39.62 -26.16
C PHE A 5 24.71 -39.25 -25.08
N TYR A 6 24.43 -37.99 -24.92
CA TYR A 6 23.22 -37.53 -24.22
C TYR A 6 22.27 -36.91 -25.24
N CYS A 7 21.10 -37.55 -25.29
CA CYS A 7 19.96 -37.20 -26.09
C CYS A 7 19.38 -35.84 -25.67
N ALA A 8 19.26 -34.91 -26.62
CA ALA A 8 18.58 -33.65 -26.42
C ALA A 8 17.06 -33.91 -26.47
N LEU A 9 16.38 -33.76 -25.36
CA LEU A 9 14.94 -33.61 -25.30
C LEU A 9 14.65 -32.12 -25.20
N GLY A 10 14.06 -31.55 -26.27
CA GLY A 10 13.58 -30.19 -26.33
C GLY A 10 12.38 -30.00 -25.38
N TRP A 11 12.48 -29.01 -24.55
CA TRP A 11 11.34 -28.47 -23.81
C TRP A 11 11.17 -27.01 -24.25
N GLY A 12 9.98 -26.72 -24.74
CA GLY A 12 9.56 -25.38 -25.13
C GLY A 12 9.38 -24.47 -23.92
N PRO A 13 9.27 -23.15 -24.13
CA PRO A 13 9.23 -22.18 -23.04
C PRO A 13 7.90 -22.27 -22.31
N ALA A 14 7.92 -22.83 -21.10
CA ALA A 14 6.82 -22.75 -20.16
C ALA A 14 6.98 -21.47 -19.34
N PHE A 15 5.98 -20.62 -19.42
CA PHE A 15 5.78 -19.41 -18.63
C PHE A 15 6.05 -19.66 -17.15
N ALA A 16 7.09 -19.06 -16.61
CA ALA A 16 7.34 -19.00 -15.18
C ALA A 16 6.76 -17.68 -14.64
N ALA A 17 5.45 -17.68 -14.39
CA ALA A 17 4.84 -16.67 -13.53
C ALA A 17 5.28 -16.94 -12.10
N LEU A 18 6.11 -16.05 -11.54
CA LEU A 18 6.53 -16.10 -10.15
C LEU A 18 5.34 -15.63 -9.28
N LEU A 19 4.51 -16.59 -8.87
CA LEU A 19 3.46 -16.42 -7.85
C LEU A 19 4.14 -16.31 -6.48
N VAL A 20 4.18 -15.11 -5.91
CA VAL A 20 4.40 -14.94 -4.47
C VAL A 20 3.13 -15.42 -3.78
N ALA A 21 3.15 -16.67 -3.32
CA ALA A 21 2.06 -17.26 -2.57
C ALA A 21 2.00 -16.66 -1.17
N ILE A 22 1.05 -15.75 -0.95
CA ILE A 22 0.62 -15.36 0.40
C ILE A 22 -0.23 -16.53 0.92
N LEU A 23 0.29 -17.25 1.91
CA LEU A 23 -0.38 -18.37 2.59
C LEU A 23 -1.50 -17.81 3.46
N VAL A 24 -2.73 -17.77 2.94
CA VAL A 24 -3.94 -17.57 3.74
C VAL A 24 -4.38 -18.92 4.28
N LEU A 25 -4.22 -19.14 5.58
CA LEU A 25 -4.79 -20.28 6.29
C LEU A 25 -6.31 -20.14 6.35
N ALA A 26 -6.99 -20.81 5.43
CA ALA A 26 -8.44 -21.01 5.51
C ALA A 26 -8.75 -22.08 6.57
N VAL A 27 -9.35 -21.65 7.67
CA VAL A 27 -10.01 -22.55 8.63
C VAL A 27 -11.35 -22.96 8.04
N GLY A 28 -11.50 -24.26 7.81
CA GLY A 28 -12.69 -24.84 7.22
C GLY A 28 -13.92 -24.71 8.12
N CYS A 29 -15.04 -24.29 7.54
CA CYS A 29 -16.37 -24.50 8.07
C CYS A 29 -17.12 -25.48 7.17
N GLY A 30 -17.58 -26.58 7.76
CA GLY A 30 -18.40 -27.60 7.12
C GLY A 30 -19.84 -27.15 6.83
N PRO A 31 -20.61 -27.92 6.08
CA PRO A 31 -21.91 -27.49 5.56
C PRO A 31 -23.02 -27.60 6.60
N ALA A 32 -23.79 -26.55 6.77
CA ALA A 32 -25.06 -26.60 7.51
C ALA A 32 -26.23 -26.28 6.58
N SER A 33 -27.22 -27.13 6.76
CA SER A 33 -28.47 -27.34 6.05
C SER A 33 -29.34 -26.11 5.82
N ALA A 34 -30.12 -26.20 4.75
CA ALA A 34 -31.21 -25.32 4.39
C ALA A 34 -32.29 -25.19 5.49
N CYS A 35 -32.79 -23.97 5.68
CA CYS A 35 -34.14 -23.69 6.15
C CYS A 35 -34.71 -22.52 5.37
N ASP A 36 -35.76 -22.82 4.62
CA ASP A 36 -36.67 -21.89 3.99
C ASP A 36 -37.50 -21.12 5.03
N VAL A 37 -38.03 -20.00 4.55
CA VAL A 37 -39.28 -19.29 4.92
C VAL A 37 -39.10 -17.92 5.58
N CYS A 38 -39.69 -17.00 4.86
CA CYS A 38 -40.32 -15.73 5.16
C CYS A 38 -39.58 -14.45 4.76
N GLY A 39 -40.04 -13.92 3.81
CA GLY A 39 -40.50 -12.80 3.12
C GLY A 39 -40.41 -11.41 3.77
N CYS A 40 -40.33 -10.44 2.89
CA CYS A 40 -40.67 -9.01 3.05
C CYS A 40 -39.55 -8.01 3.29
N GLY A 41 -39.51 -7.06 2.40
CA GLY A 41 -39.04 -5.71 2.70
C GLY A 41 -37.87 -5.21 1.85
N LYS A 42 -38.14 -4.81 0.60
CA LYS A 42 -37.33 -3.84 -0.15
C LYS A 42 -37.32 -2.52 0.60
N SER A 43 -36.21 -2.07 1.11
CA SER A 43 -35.97 -0.65 1.35
C SER A 43 -34.60 -0.31 0.79
N GLY A 44 -34.63 0.28 -0.41
CA GLY A 44 -33.46 0.92 -0.98
C GLY A 44 -33.09 2.16 -0.15
N HIS A 45 -31.91 2.16 0.40
CA HIS A 45 -31.24 3.38 0.86
C HIS A 45 -30.09 3.63 -0.08
N GLY A 46 -30.36 4.44 -1.10
CA GLY A 46 -29.33 5.09 -1.87
C GLY A 46 -28.66 6.13 -0.98
N HIS A 47 -27.42 5.89 -0.59
CA HIS A 47 -26.57 6.95 -0.08
C HIS A 47 -26.04 7.73 -1.29
N GLU A 48 -26.66 8.87 -1.56
CA GLU A 48 -26.06 9.91 -2.39
C GLU A 48 -24.84 10.47 -1.62
N HIS A 49 -23.66 10.04 -2.02
CA HIS A 49 -22.44 10.78 -1.71
C HIS A 49 -22.46 12.07 -2.55
N LYS A 50 -22.78 13.19 -1.91
CA LYS A 50 -22.44 14.51 -2.43
C LYS A 50 -20.93 14.66 -2.33
N GLY A 51 -20.25 14.37 -3.44
CA GLY A 51 -18.83 14.66 -3.63
C GLY A 51 -18.61 16.17 -3.54
N ALA A 52 -17.71 16.56 -2.65
CA ALA A 52 -17.02 17.84 -2.73
C ALA A 52 -16.19 17.82 -4.02
N ASP A 53 -16.16 18.96 -4.71
CA ASP A 53 -15.54 19.24 -6.01
C ASP A 53 -14.32 18.35 -6.34
N ALA A 54 -14.57 17.25 -7.02
CA ALA A 54 -13.55 16.58 -7.80
C ALA A 54 -13.26 17.53 -8.99
N ALA A 55 -12.13 18.19 -8.97
CA ALA A 55 -11.60 18.84 -10.17
C ALA A 55 -11.62 17.76 -11.26
N GLU A 56 -12.34 18.00 -12.37
CA GLU A 56 -12.27 17.16 -13.55
C GLU A 56 -10.81 17.09 -13.98
N HIS A 57 -10.11 16.07 -13.53
CA HIS A 57 -8.82 15.70 -14.09
C HIS A 57 -9.12 15.26 -15.51
N LYS A 58 -8.77 16.10 -16.46
CA LYS A 58 -8.77 15.76 -17.88
C LYS A 58 -7.80 14.57 -17.98
N THR A 59 -8.35 13.36 -18.08
CA THR A 59 -7.54 12.14 -18.25
C THR A 59 -6.66 12.36 -19.48
N ALA A 60 -5.35 12.42 -19.25
CA ALA A 60 -4.38 12.46 -20.34
C ALA A 60 -4.62 11.23 -21.23
N ASP A 61 -4.43 11.36 -22.54
CA ASP A 61 -4.45 10.20 -23.43
C ASP A 61 -3.47 9.15 -22.88
N PRO A 62 -3.90 7.94 -22.52
CA PRO A 62 -3.02 6.91 -21.95
C PRO A 62 -1.76 6.67 -22.78
N ALA A 63 -1.83 6.79 -24.11
CA ALA A 63 -0.68 6.65 -24.99
C ALA A 63 0.41 7.71 -24.74
N SER A 64 0.04 8.93 -24.29
CA SER A 64 0.98 10.02 -24.02
C SER A 64 1.87 9.77 -22.80
N LEU A 65 1.51 8.83 -21.94
CA LEU A 65 2.25 8.48 -20.73
C LEU A 65 3.50 7.63 -21.04
N PHE A 66 3.55 7.02 -22.22
CA PHE A 66 4.59 6.06 -22.60
C PHE A 66 5.67 6.72 -23.46
N PRO A 67 6.98 6.51 -23.17
CA PRO A 67 8.08 7.05 -23.95
C PRO A 67 8.25 6.31 -25.29
N GLU A 68 8.75 7.01 -26.29
CA GLU A 68 9.36 6.38 -27.46
C GLU A 68 10.77 5.90 -27.07
N LEU A 69 11.07 4.62 -27.26
CA LEU A 69 12.37 4.04 -26.95
C LEU A 69 13.13 3.73 -28.25
N GLU A 70 14.27 4.38 -28.45
CA GLU A 70 15.07 4.20 -29.68
C GLU A 70 15.52 2.73 -29.83
N GLY A 71 15.21 2.14 -30.99
CA GLY A 71 15.55 0.75 -31.30
C GLY A 71 14.62 -0.30 -30.69
N TRP A 72 13.53 0.13 -30.03
CA TRP A 72 12.48 -0.77 -29.54
C TRP A 72 11.27 -0.74 -30.46
N LYS A 73 10.65 -1.88 -30.64
CA LYS A 73 9.32 -2.00 -31.22
C LYS A 73 8.31 -1.87 -30.10
N VAL A 74 7.22 -1.22 -30.33
CA VAL A 74 6.15 -0.98 -29.36
C VAL A 74 4.82 -1.47 -29.93
N GLU A 75 3.94 -1.97 -29.10
CA GLU A 75 2.55 -2.25 -29.45
C GLU A 75 1.84 -0.99 -29.95
N PRO A 76 0.84 -1.10 -30.85
CA PRO A 76 0.20 0.07 -31.48
C PRO A 76 -0.49 1.01 -30.50
N ALA A 77 -0.98 0.49 -29.37
CA ALA A 77 -1.67 1.24 -28.33
C ALA A 77 -1.53 0.53 -26.99
N PRO A 78 -1.56 1.26 -25.87
CA PRO A 78 -1.61 0.64 -24.54
C PRO A 78 -2.94 -0.09 -24.32
N SER A 79 -2.88 -1.19 -23.60
CA SER A 79 -4.06 -1.84 -23.03
C SER A 79 -4.50 -1.05 -21.79
N VAL A 80 -5.79 -0.76 -21.68
CA VAL A 80 -6.35 0.04 -20.59
C VAL A 80 -7.38 -0.78 -19.83
N TYR A 81 -7.30 -0.74 -18.49
CA TYR A 81 -8.19 -1.46 -17.59
C TYR A 81 -8.71 -0.50 -16.52
N ASP A 82 -9.99 -0.59 -16.23
CA ASP A 82 -10.66 0.07 -15.11
C ASP A 82 -10.85 -0.87 -13.91
N ALA A 83 -11.56 -0.42 -12.87
CA ALA A 83 -11.79 -1.22 -11.68
C ALA A 83 -12.61 -2.49 -11.93
N GLU A 84 -13.44 -2.51 -12.99
CA GLU A 84 -14.26 -3.67 -13.33
C GLU A 84 -13.48 -4.72 -14.15
N THR A 85 -12.46 -4.29 -14.89
CA THR A 85 -11.68 -5.12 -15.82
C THR A 85 -10.26 -5.41 -15.36
N LEU A 86 -9.77 -4.77 -14.29
CA LEU A 86 -8.41 -4.96 -13.77
C LEU A 86 -8.06 -6.42 -13.49
N TYR A 87 -9.06 -7.22 -13.05
CA TYR A 87 -8.86 -8.66 -12.78
C TYR A 87 -8.45 -9.46 -14.02
N GLU A 88 -8.76 -8.99 -15.23
CA GLU A 88 -8.36 -9.65 -16.49
C GLU A 88 -6.84 -9.58 -16.70
N TYR A 89 -6.20 -8.57 -16.15
CA TYR A 89 -4.75 -8.36 -16.27
C TYR A 89 -3.97 -8.92 -15.08
N ILE A 90 -4.35 -8.58 -13.84
CA ILE A 90 -3.60 -8.95 -12.62
C ILE A 90 -4.25 -10.05 -11.78
N ASN A 91 -5.35 -10.66 -12.27
CA ASN A 91 -6.06 -11.76 -11.60
C ASN A 91 -6.44 -11.43 -10.13
N GLY A 92 -6.17 -12.34 -9.21
CA GLY A 92 -6.53 -12.22 -7.80
C GLY A 92 -5.87 -11.07 -7.02
N ALA A 93 -4.90 -10.36 -7.62
CA ALA A 93 -4.31 -9.18 -6.99
C ALA A 93 -5.18 -7.92 -7.14
N ALA A 94 -6.21 -7.92 -8.01
CA ALA A 94 -7.05 -6.76 -8.30
C ALA A 94 -7.71 -6.18 -7.04
N ASP A 95 -8.23 -7.02 -6.15
CA ASP A 95 -8.89 -6.58 -4.91
C ASP A 95 -7.97 -5.73 -4.03
N LEU A 96 -6.66 -6.03 -4.02
CA LEU A 96 -5.69 -5.22 -3.28
C LEU A 96 -5.61 -3.80 -3.84
N TYR A 97 -5.53 -3.64 -5.16
CA TYR A 97 -5.47 -2.33 -5.81
C TYR A 97 -6.77 -1.54 -5.64
N ILE A 98 -7.92 -2.20 -5.74
CA ILE A 98 -9.25 -1.61 -5.52
C ILE A 98 -9.38 -1.05 -4.09
N ASN A 99 -8.83 -1.71 -3.08
CA ASN A 99 -8.79 -1.21 -1.70
C ASN A 99 -8.01 0.10 -1.54
N TYR A 100 -7.16 0.45 -2.52
CA TYR A 100 -6.46 1.73 -2.62
C TYR A 100 -7.08 2.66 -3.66
N ASP A 101 -8.38 2.55 -3.87
CA ASP A 101 -9.18 3.43 -4.73
C ASP A 101 -8.56 3.58 -6.14
N PHE A 102 -8.26 2.42 -6.73
CA PHE A 102 -7.73 2.29 -8.08
C PHE A 102 -8.68 2.90 -9.11
N GLN A 103 -8.13 3.62 -10.07
CA GLN A 103 -8.90 4.31 -11.12
C GLN A 103 -8.67 3.70 -12.49
N GLU A 104 -7.42 3.49 -12.87
CA GLU A 104 -7.05 3.05 -14.21
C GLU A 104 -5.66 2.41 -14.22
N LEU A 105 -5.47 1.38 -15.03
CA LEU A 105 -4.18 0.86 -15.45
C LEU A 105 -4.03 1.08 -16.95
N ALA A 106 -2.91 1.67 -17.36
CA ALA A 106 -2.42 1.61 -18.74
C ALA A 106 -1.16 0.73 -18.80
N ALA A 107 -1.15 -0.26 -19.68
CA ALA A 107 -0.05 -1.22 -19.84
C ALA A 107 0.44 -1.24 -21.28
N LEU A 108 1.77 -1.22 -21.48
CA LEU A 108 2.38 -1.23 -22.81
C LEU A 108 3.65 -2.08 -22.83
N ASN A 109 3.80 -2.87 -23.92
CA ASN A 109 4.94 -3.74 -24.12
C ASN A 109 5.88 -3.19 -25.21
N TYR A 110 7.17 -3.30 -24.93
CA TYR A 110 8.27 -2.97 -25.84
C TYR A 110 9.12 -4.20 -26.09
N GLU A 111 9.53 -4.40 -27.34
CA GLU A 111 10.37 -5.53 -27.77
C GLU A 111 11.62 -5.04 -28.50
N ARG A 112 12.77 -5.69 -28.27
CA ARG A 112 14.01 -5.42 -28.97
C ARG A 112 14.73 -6.71 -29.32
N GLY A 113 15.04 -6.89 -30.62
CA GLY A 113 15.62 -8.14 -31.11
C GLY A 113 14.63 -9.31 -31.06
N GLU A 114 15.10 -10.49 -30.64
CA GLU A 114 14.28 -11.70 -30.57
C GLU A 114 13.73 -11.98 -29.17
N ASP A 115 14.43 -11.54 -28.11
CA ASP A 115 14.14 -11.97 -26.75
C ASP A 115 13.97 -10.83 -25.73
N GLN A 116 14.50 -9.63 -26.02
CA GLN A 116 14.46 -8.53 -25.03
C GLN A 116 13.09 -7.87 -24.99
N GLY A 117 12.57 -7.66 -23.80
CA GLY A 117 11.30 -6.99 -23.58
C GLY A 117 11.31 -6.04 -22.39
N ILE A 118 10.44 -5.05 -22.43
CA ILE A 118 10.08 -4.21 -21.29
C ILE A 118 8.57 -4.06 -21.29
N THR A 119 7.94 -4.39 -20.16
CA THR A 119 6.54 -4.07 -19.89
C THR A 119 6.49 -2.88 -18.94
N ILE A 120 5.67 -1.89 -19.25
CA ILE A 120 5.42 -0.73 -18.39
C ILE A 120 3.95 -0.74 -18.01
N ASP A 121 3.68 -0.82 -16.72
CA ASP A 121 2.35 -0.74 -16.11
C ASP A 121 2.24 0.56 -15.32
N ILE A 122 1.30 1.43 -15.68
CA ILE A 122 1.04 2.71 -15.03
C ILE A 122 -0.33 2.64 -14.35
N TYR A 123 -0.33 2.44 -13.03
CA TYR A 123 -1.53 2.41 -12.19
C TYR A 123 -1.83 3.81 -11.67
N ARG A 124 -3.01 4.34 -11.95
CA ARG A 124 -3.50 5.60 -11.39
C ARG A 124 -4.49 5.32 -10.27
N HIS A 125 -4.31 6.00 -9.16
CA HIS A 125 -5.20 5.96 -7.99
C HIS A 125 -5.88 7.32 -7.80
N SER A 126 -6.91 7.40 -6.98
CA SER A 126 -7.65 8.65 -6.76
C SER A 126 -6.82 9.73 -6.05
N THR A 127 -5.81 9.34 -5.29
CA THR A 127 -4.95 10.25 -4.51
C THR A 127 -3.51 9.77 -4.42
N PRO A 128 -2.53 10.68 -4.21
CA PRO A 128 -1.14 10.30 -3.95
C PRO A 128 -0.97 9.38 -2.73
N ARG A 129 -1.84 9.50 -1.72
CA ARG A 129 -1.87 8.62 -0.55
C ARG A 129 -2.18 7.18 -0.94
N ASN A 130 -3.14 6.98 -1.82
CA ASN A 130 -3.54 5.65 -2.27
C ASN A 130 -2.48 5.01 -3.16
N ALA A 131 -1.87 5.78 -4.08
CA ALA A 131 -0.74 5.31 -4.88
C ALA A 131 0.47 4.93 -4.00
N PHE A 132 0.81 5.77 -3.02
CA PHE A 132 1.83 5.43 -2.01
C PHE A 132 1.44 4.18 -1.22
N GLY A 133 0.17 4.01 -0.89
CA GLY A 133 -0.34 2.87 -0.15
C GLY A 133 -0.02 1.56 -0.85
N ILE A 134 -0.48 1.37 -2.07
CA ILE A 134 -0.21 0.13 -2.83
C ILE A 134 1.29 -0.07 -3.09
N TYR A 135 2.03 0.99 -3.49
CA TYR A 135 3.48 0.94 -3.62
C TYR A 135 4.14 0.43 -2.34
N SER A 136 3.74 0.94 -1.17
CA SER A 136 4.31 0.58 0.12
C SER A 136 3.99 -0.85 0.59
N GLN A 137 2.91 -1.46 0.07
CA GLN A 137 2.59 -2.87 0.32
C GLN A 137 3.45 -3.82 -0.51
N GLU A 138 3.82 -3.41 -1.73
CA GLU A 138 4.61 -4.24 -2.65
C GLU A 138 6.12 -3.99 -2.51
N ARG A 139 6.52 -2.84 -1.98
CA ARG A 139 7.90 -2.45 -1.77
C ARG A 139 8.62 -3.44 -0.84
N PRO A 140 9.83 -3.92 -1.18
CA PRO A 140 10.65 -4.75 -0.30
C PRO A 140 11.09 -3.96 0.94
N GLY A 141 11.35 -4.66 2.04
CA GLY A 141 11.90 -4.03 3.27
C GLY A 141 13.36 -3.61 3.13
N GLU A 142 14.10 -4.27 2.23
CA GLU A 142 15.50 -4.01 1.90
C GLU A 142 15.64 -4.05 0.38
N GLY A 143 16.51 -3.22 -0.20
CA GLY A 143 16.72 -3.16 -1.63
C GLY A 143 17.50 -1.94 -2.09
N ASP A 144 17.65 -1.81 -3.40
CA ASP A 144 18.26 -0.65 -4.04
C ASP A 144 17.20 0.44 -4.27
N PHE A 145 17.11 1.36 -3.31
CA PHE A 145 16.19 2.51 -3.38
C PHE A 145 16.87 3.72 -3.99
N PHE A 146 16.10 4.51 -4.74
CA PHE A 146 16.63 5.71 -5.41
C PHE A 146 15.55 6.77 -5.64
N ASP A 147 15.99 7.98 -6.03
CA ASP A 147 15.15 9.15 -6.19
C ASP A 147 14.59 9.23 -7.64
N ILE A 148 13.56 8.45 -7.95
CA ILE A 148 12.71 8.62 -9.12
C ILE A 148 11.27 8.82 -8.65
N GLY A 149 10.59 9.85 -9.13
CA GLY A 149 9.31 10.24 -8.58
C GLY A 149 9.46 10.65 -7.11
N THR A 150 8.63 10.09 -6.23
CA THR A 150 8.75 10.24 -4.78
C THR A 150 9.78 9.27 -4.22
N GLN A 151 9.73 8.02 -4.67
CA GLN A 151 10.68 6.96 -4.33
C GLN A 151 10.54 5.82 -5.35
N GLY A 152 11.67 5.25 -5.76
CA GLY A 152 11.73 4.02 -6.55
C GLY A 152 12.59 2.97 -5.90
N TYR A 153 12.44 1.73 -6.33
CA TYR A 153 13.33 0.61 -6.01
C TYR A 153 13.59 -0.25 -7.24
N HIS A 154 14.77 -0.85 -7.27
CA HIS A 154 15.19 -1.79 -8.30
C HIS A 154 15.53 -3.14 -7.70
N ASP A 155 15.16 -4.18 -8.41
CA ASP A 155 15.65 -5.55 -8.28
C ASP A 155 15.85 -6.12 -9.69
N THR A 156 16.54 -7.24 -9.83
CA THR A 156 16.83 -7.84 -11.14
C THR A 156 15.55 -8.01 -11.97
N GLY A 157 15.51 -7.34 -13.12
CA GLY A 157 14.36 -7.34 -14.04
C GLY A 157 13.16 -6.52 -13.57
N ILE A 158 13.24 -5.79 -12.47
CA ILE A 158 12.11 -5.03 -11.93
C ILE A 158 12.56 -3.64 -11.48
N LEU A 159 11.78 -2.63 -11.86
CA LEU A 159 11.91 -1.30 -11.30
C LEU A 159 10.53 -0.72 -11.06
N ASN A 160 10.22 -0.36 -9.83
CA ASN A 160 8.95 0.24 -9.48
C ASN A 160 9.15 1.58 -8.80
N PHE A 161 8.24 2.54 -9.05
CA PHE A 161 8.28 3.84 -8.39
C PHE A 161 6.89 4.42 -8.19
N VAL A 162 6.78 5.37 -7.25
CA VAL A 162 5.55 6.14 -7.00
C VAL A 162 5.79 7.62 -7.27
N LEU A 163 4.83 8.27 -7.95
CA LEU A 163 4.84 9.71 -8.23
C LEU A 163 3.42 10.27 -8.23
N GLY A 164 3.13 11.18 -7.30
CA GLY A 164 1.76 11.71 -7.17
C GLY A 164 0.77 10.56 -6.99
N ASP A 165 -0.28 10.53 -7.79
CA ASP A 165 -1.33 9.52 -7.80
C ASP A 165 -1.02 8.30 -8.68
N TYR A 166 0.22 8.19 -9.18
CA TYR A 166 0.66 7.05 -10.00
C TYR A 166 1.59 6.11 -9.25
N TYR A 167 1.32 4.82 -9.37
CA TYR A 167 2.24 3.74 -9.08
C TYR A 167 2.66 3.09 -10.40
N VAL A 168 3.96 3.08 -10.69
CA VAL A 168 4.51 2.59 -11.96
C VAL A 168 5.36 1.36 -11.71
N LYS A 169 5.14 0.33 -12.54
CA LYS A 169 5.91 -0.91 -12.52
C LYS A 169 6.55 -1.13 -13.90
N LEU A 170 7.85 -1.38 -13.90
CA LEU A 170 8.61 -1.77 -15.08
C LEU A 170 9.12 -3.18 -14.89
N SER A 171 8.86 -4.05 -15.86
CA SER A 171 9.39 -5.41 -15.91
C SER A 171 10.28 -5.57 -17.13
N GLY A 172 11.56 -5.88 -16.91
CA GLY A 172 12.56 -6.10 -17.96
C GLY A 172 12.82 -7.58 -18.18
N TYR A 173 12.92 -7.99 -19.40
CA TYR A 173 13.19 -9.38 -19.81
C TYR A 173 14.45 -9.44 -20.64
N TYR A 174 15.41 -10.29 -20.24
CA TYR A 174 16.67 -10.55 -20.96
C TYR A 174 17.52 -9.30 -21.24
N LEU A 175 17.47 -8.28 -20.36
CA LEU A 175 18.25 -7.04 -20.52
C LEU A 175 19.75 -7.24 -20.20
N GLY A 176 20.10 -8.33 -19.52
CA GLY A 176 21.47 -8.68 -19.14
C GLY A 176 22.10 -7.66 -18.17
N ASP A 177 23.41 -7.47 -18.27
CA ASP A 177 24.18 -6.58 -17.38
C ASP A 177 23.78 -5.09 -17.45
N ASN A 178 22.92 -4.71 -18.39
CA ASN A 178 22.39 -3.35 -18.55
C ASN A 178 21.00 -3.18 -17.95
N ASP A 179 20.48 -4.17 -17.26
CA ASP A 179 19.11 -4.19 -16.72
C ASP A 179 18.80 -2.91 -15.92
N GLU A 180 19.51 -2.69 -14.83
CA GLU A 180 19.33 -1.53 -13.95
C GLU A 180 19.40 -0.20 -14.71
N LYS A 181 20.43 -0.02 -15.53
CA LYS A 181 20.63 1.22 -16.29
C LYS A 181 19.50 1.47 -17.28
N THR A 182 19.04 0.41 -17.96
CA THR A 182 17.95 0.50 -18.94
C THR A 182 16.66 0.85 -18.23
N LEU A 183 16.30 0.12 -17.17
CA LEU A 183 15.07 0.36 -16.43
C LEU A 183 15.05 1.74 -15.76
N LYS A 184 16.17 2.19 -15.17
CA LYS A 184 16.28 3.55 -14.60
C LYS A 184 16.12 4.65 -15.66
N SER A 185 16.65 4.45 -16.86
CA SER A 185 16.46 5.42 -17.96
C SER A 185 15.00 5.49 -18.40
N VAL A 186 14.36 4.36 -18.62
CA VAL A 186 12.95 4.29 -19.02
C VAL A 186 12.05 4.87 -17.92
N ALA A 187 12.31 4.54 -16.66
CA ALA A 187 11.56 5.08 -15.52
C ALA A 187 11.64 6.61 -15.42
N ALA A 188 12.81 7.18 -15.68
CA ALA A 188 12.99 8.64 -15.71
C ALA A 188 12.18 9.30 -16.83
N ASP A 189 12.14 8.68 -18.02
CA ASP A 189 11.35 9.16 -19.16
C ASP A 189 9.84 9.08 -18.87
N VAL A 190 9.37 7.99 -18.24
CA VAL A 190 7.96 7.83 -17.79
C VAL A 190 7.64 8.88 -16.73
N ALA A 191 8.47 9.02 -15.68
CA ALA A 191 8.25 10.00 -14.62
C ALA A 191 8.15 11.44 -15.14
N GLY A 192 8.92 11.78 -16.18
CA GLY A 192 8.87 13.09 -16.84
C GLY A 192 7.58 13.37 -17.62
N ARG A 193 6.74 12.35 -17.87
CA ARG A 193 5.46 12.48 -18.60
C ARG A 193 4.26 12.47 -17.67
N LEU A 194 4.43 11.98 -16.44
CA LEU A 194 3.36 11.93 -15.46
C LEU A 194 3.11 13.28 -14.82
N GLU A 195 1.85 13.64 -14.68
CA GLU A 195 1.42 14.80 -13.91
C GLU A 195 1.40 14.43 -12.42
N GLY A 196 2.39 14.86 -11.67
CA GLY A 196 2.49 14.61 -10.24
C GLY A 196 3.64 15.37 -9.60
N LYS A 197 3.49 15.66 -8.30
CA LYS A 197 4.57 16.26 -7.52
C LYS A 197 5.20 15.17 -6.65
N PRO A 198 6.54 15.03 -6.65
CA PRO A 198 7.23 14.18 -5.71
C PRO A 198 6.94 14.61 -4.27
N GLY A 199 6.77 13.64 -3.38
CA GLY A 199 6.57 13.88 -1.95
C GLY A 199 5.73 12.78 -1.31
N PHE A 200 6.15 12.36 -0.13
CA PHE A 200 5.35 11.45 0.69
C PHE A 200 4.13 12.16 1.27
N PRO A 201 3.05 11.42 1.60
CA PRO A 201 1.95 11.99 2.36
C PRO A 201 2.43 12.68 3.64
N PRO A 202 1.87 13.85 4.01
CA PRO A 202 2.37 14.63 5.15
C PRO A 202 2.51 13.85 6.46
N ALA A 203 1.60 12.91 6.74
CA ALA A 203 1.65 12.09 7.93
C ALA A 203 2.89 11.18 8.02
N VAL A 204 3.53 10.84 6.88
CA VAL A 204 4.78 10.06 6.85
C VAL A 204 5.94 10.85 7.48
N HIS A 205 5.94 12.17 7.32
CA HIS A 205 6.97 13.04 7.89
C HIS A 205 6.81 13.29 9.40
N ALA A 206 5.68 12.90 9.98
CA ALA A 206 5.43 13.04 11.42
C ALA A 206 6.09 11.94 12.26
N PHE A 207 6.50 10.84 11.64
CA PHE A 207 7.14 9.72 12.34
C PHE A 207 8.54 10.09 12.86
N PRO A 208 8.85 9.87 14.15
CA PRO A 208 10.16 10.16 14.73
C PRO A 208 11.27 9.33 14.07
N ASP A 209 12.48 9.91 13.98
CA ASP A 209 13.61 9.25 13.32
C ASP A 209 14.35 8.25 14.22
N SER A 210 14.29 8.42 15.54
CA SER A 210 15.04 7.60 16.49
C SER A 210 14.60 6.14 16.46
N GLY A 211 15.48 5.24 16.07
CA GLY A 211 15.24 3.80 15.99
C GLY A 211 14.35 3.36 14.81
N LYS A 212 14.01 4.29 13.90
CA LYS A 212 13.18 3.99 12.72
C LYS A 212 13.89 3.02 11.79
N VAL A 213 13.18 1.99 11.36
CA VAL A 213 13.65 1.06 10.33
C VAL A 213 13.52 1.75 8.96
N PRO A 214 14.60 1.89 8.19
CA PRO A 214 14.55 2.52 6.88
C PRO A 214 13.52 1.84 5.96
N TYR A 215 12.83 2.63 5.16
CA TYR A 215 11.86 2.16 4.17
C TYR A 215 10.72 1.30 4.74
N SER A 216 10.41 1.45 6.02
CA SER A 216 9.32 0.70 6.66
C SER A 216 7.98 1.42 6.65
N GLU A 217 7.95 2.67 6.20
CA GLU A 217 6.73 3.47 6.14
C GLU A 217 5.72 2.84 5.17
N ARG A 218 4.48 2.63 5.62
CA ARG A 218 3.38 2.08 4.83
C ARG A 218 2.09 2.86 5.08
N TYR A 219 1.19 2.80 4.12
CA TYR A 219 -0.19 3.22 4.31
C TYR A 219 -1.11 2.02 4.13
N VAL A 220 -2.00 1.81 5.08
CA VAL A 220 -3.01 0.74 5.10
C VAL A 220 -4.38 1.39 5.02
N ALA A 221 -5.03 1.27 3.86
CA ALA A 221 -6.29 1.95 3.60
C ALA A 221 -7.44 1.39 4.45
N VAL A 222 -7.55 0.07 4.57
CA VAL A 222 -8.67 -0.63 5.23
C VAL A 222 -8.18 -1.77 6.10
N ASN A 223 -9.00 -2.19 7.06
CA ASN A 223 -8.77 -3.37 7.92
C ASN A 223 -7.42 -3.37 8.65
N PHE A 224 -6.97 -2.19 9.09
CA PHE A 224 -5.73 -2.11 9.86
C PHE A 224 -5.78 -3.00 11.10
N MET A 225 -4.71 -3.75 11.35
CA MET A 225 -4.63 -4.79 12.41
C MET A 225 -5.75 -5.85 12.38
N GLY A 226 -6.43 -6.02 11.25
CA GLY A 226 -7.53 -6.98 11.08
C GLY A 226 -8.90 -6.46 11.58
N HIS A 227 -9.01 -5.18 11.89
CA HIS A 227 -10.25 -4.57 12.36
C HIS A 227 -10.88 -3.69 11.30
N GLY A 228 -12.11 -3.97 10.89
CA GLY A 228 -12.80 -3.22 9.83
C GLY A 228 -13.09 -1.76 10.16
N PHE A 229 -13.10 -1.39 11.44
CA PHE A 229 -13.26 0.00 11.89
C PHE A 229 -11.92 0.77 12.00
N LEU A 230 -10.76 0.11 11.84
CA LEU A 230 -9.46 0.74 11.77
C LEU A 230 -9.05 0.88 10.30
N HIS A 231 -8.96 2.11 9.84
CA HIS A 231 -8.66 2.43 8.44
C HIS A 231 -7.74 3.65 8.35
N SER A 232 -7.27 3.93 7.14
CA SER A 232 -6.47 5.12 6.83
C SER A 232 -5.23 5.25 7.72
N ALA A 233 -4.55 4.12 8.00
CA ALA A 233 -3.42 4.04 8.91
C ALA A 233 -2.08 4.16 8.19
N TYR A 234 -1.28 5.14 8.56
CA TYR A 234 0.16 5.15 8.28
C TYR A 234 0.87 4.39 9.38
N VAL A 235 1.85 3.59 9.02
CA VAL A 235 2.63 2.78 9.96
C VAL A 235 4.10 2.82 9.64
N THR A 236 4.93 2.72 10.68
CA THR A 236 6.39 2.66 10.57
C THR A 236 6.94 1.72 11.63
N ASP A 237 7.90 0.91 11.25
CA ASP A 237 8.56 -0.05 12.13
C ASP A 237 9.82 0.58 12.78
N TYR A 238 10.09 0.19 14.03
CA TYR A 238 11.22 0.66 14.84
C TYR A 238 11.92 -0.50 15.52
N THR A 239 13.22 -0.37 15.74
CA THR A 239 14.00 -1.27 16.59
C THR A 239 14.66 -0.45 17.68
N VAL A 240 14.30 -0.67 18.95
CA VAL A 240 14.73 0.10 20.10
C VAL A 240 15.23 -0.84 21.20
N GLY A 241 16.50 -0.75 21.53
CA GLY A 241 17.09 -1.60 22.55
C GLY A 241 16.97 -3.10 22.26
N GLY A 242 16.87 -3.48 20.98
CA GLY A 242 16.67 -4.88 20.55
C GLY A 242 15.20 -5.33 20.58
N THR A 243 14.26 -4.41 20.80
CA THR A 243 12.82 -4.66 20.74
C THR A 243 12.24 -4.02 19.49
N ASP A 244 11.51 -4.81 18.70
CA ASP A 244 10.79 -4.32 17.54
C ASP A 244 9.41 -3.81 17.97
N LEU A 245 9.05 -2.63 17.49
CA LEU A 245 7.75 -2.01 17.71
C LEU A 245 7.24 -1.35 16.44
N ARG A 246 5.94 -1.11 16.39
CA ARG A 246 5.27 -0.41 15.28
C ARG A 246 4.50 0.77 15.81
N LEU A 247 4.85 1.95 15.32
CA LEU A 247 4.10 3.18 15.53
C LEU A 247 3.11 3.36 14.38
N PHE A 248 1.91 3.82 14.69
CA PHE A 248 0.90 4.08 13.66
C PHE A 248 0.19 5.41 13.92
N VAL A 249 -0.32 6.00 12.85
CA VAL A 249 -1.25 7.14 12.90
C VAL A 249 -2.37 6.94 11.91
N MET A 250 -3.61 7.04 12.35
CA MET A 250 -4.81 7.00 11.51
C MET A 250 -5.29 8.42 11.27
N GLU A 251 -5.58 8.74 10.02
CA GLU A 251 -6.11 10.00 9.55
C GLU A 251 -7.59 9.82 9.21
N ALA A 252 -8.47 10.27 10.11
CA ALA A 252 -9.91 10.26 9.90
C ALA A 252 -10.37 11.47 9.07
N GLU A 253 -11.56 11.41 8.51
CA GLU A 253 -12.15 12.52 7.75
C GLU A 253 -12.36 13.78 8.60
N ASN A 254 -12.66 13.59 9.89
CA ASN A 254 -12.89 14.65 10.85
C ASN A 254 -12.76 14.13 12.29
N ALA A 255 -12.81 15.03 13.28
CA ALA A 255 -12.66 14.68 14.69
C ALA A 255 -13.77 13.71 15.20
N ALA A 256 -14.98 13.80 14.66
CA ALA A 256 -16.07 12.88 15.06
C ALA A 256 -15.80 11.45 14.56
N GLU A 257 -15.21 11.30 13.38
CA GLU A 257 -14.79 9.99 12.89
C GLU A 257 -13.59 9.43 13.66
N ALA A 258 -12.61 10.29 14.00
CA ALA A 258 -11.50 9.91 14.88
C ALA A 258 -12.02 9.38 16.22
N GLN A 259 -13.01 10.05 16.83
CA GLN A 259 -13.63 9.59 18.06
C GLN A 259 -14.34 8.24 17.89
N LYS A 260 -15.03 7.98 16.79
CA LYS A 260 -15.64 6.67 16.51
C LYS A 260 -14.60 5.55 16.41
N ILE A 261 -13.43 5.82 15.81
CA ILE A 261 -12.32 4.86 15.77
C ILE A 261 -11.89 4.50 17.21
N VAL A 262 -11.68 5.51 18.06
CA VAL A 262 -11.31 5.30 19.47
C VAL A 262 -12.40 4.51 20.20
N ASP A 263 -13.65 4.97 20.14
CA ASP A 263 -14.78 4.33 20.82
C ASP A 263 -14.98 2.89 20.36
N GLY A 264 -14.85 2.62 19.07
CA GLY A 264 -14.93 1.28 18.50
C GLY A 264 -13.85 0.34 19.05
N TYR A 265 -12.62 0.86 19.22
CA TYR A 265 -11.52 0.06 19.72
C TYR A 265 -11.66 -0.20 21.25
N LEU A 266 -12.08 0.79 22.02
CA LEU A 266 -12.38 0.62 23.45
C LEU A 266 -13.56 -0.35 23.67
N ALA A 267 -14.63 -0.21 22.90
CA ALA A 267 -15.79 -1.12 22.97
C ALA A 267 -15.43 -2.56 22.62
N LEU A 268 -14.50 -2.79 21.68
CA LEU A 268 -13.98 -4.12 21.39
C LEU A 268 -13.23 -4.70 22.59
N ALA A 269 -12.33 -3.93 23.20
CA ALA A 269 -11.58 -4.35 24.39
C ALA A 269 -12.53 -4.69 25.55
N GLU A 270 -13.46 -3.81 25.86
CA GLU A 270 -14.47 -4.01 26.92
C GLU A 270 -15.34 -5.26 26.69
N LYS A 271 -15.84 -5.44 25.45
CA LYS A 271 -16.64 -6.62 25.07
C LYS A 271 -15.87 -7.94 25.26
N LYS A 272 -14.54 -7.90 25.17
CA LYS A 272 -13.66 -9.06 25.36
C LYS A 272 -13.14 -9.20 26.80
N GLY A 273 -13.58 -8.32 27.70
CA GLY A 273 -13.22 -8.36 29.12
C GLY A 273 -11.82 -7.82 29.44
N GLU A 274 -11.23 -7.04 28.53
CA GLU A 274 -9.93 -6.43 28.75
C GLU A 274 -10.06 -5.17 29.63
N ALA A 275 -9.08 -4.96 30.52
CA ALA A 275 -9.03 -3.75 31.33
C ALA A 275 -8.63 -2.55 30.48
N ILE A 276 -9.36 -1.45 30.65
CA ILE A 276 -9.11 -0.17 29.96
C ILE A 276 -8.66 0.85 31.00
N HIS A 277 -7.55 1.52 30.73
CA HIS A 277 -7.05 2.65 31.51
C HIS A 277 -7.11 3.88 30.61
N SER A 278 -7.91 4.88 30.97
CA SER A 278 -8.06 6.14 30.24
C SER A 278 -7.69 7.32 31.09
N GLU A 279 -6.94 8.26 30.51
CA GLU A 279 -6.58 9.55 31.12
C GLU A 279 -6.66 10.63 30.03
N GLY A 280 -7.73 11.43 30.05
CA GLY A 280 -8.04 12.35 28.93
C GLY A 280 -8.15 11.61 27.61
N ASP A 281 -7.43 12.08 26.60
CA ASP A 281 -7.40 11.51 25.24
C ASP A 281 -6.39 10.35 25.08
N SER A 282 -5.88 9.84 26.20
CA SER A 282 -4.90 8.75 26.25
C SER A 282 -5.55 7.47 26.77
N HIS A 283 -5.38 6.37 26.05
CA HIS A 283 -5.99 5.09 26.40
C HIS A 283 -4.95 3.97 26.36
N ARG A 284 -5.02 3.05 27.34
CA ARG A 284 -4.19 1.84 27.39
C ARG A 284 -5.06 0.62 27.66
N PHE A 285 -4.95 -0.39 26.80
CA PHE A 285 -5.70 -1.65 26.90
C PHE A 285 -5.00 -2.74 26.09
N LEU A 286 -5.45 -4.00 26.22
CA LEU A 286 -4.97 -5.09 25.35
C LEU A 286 -5.90 -5.24 24.14
N ASP A 287 -5.31 -5.33 22.95
CA ASP A 287 -6.05 -5.81 21.80
C ASP A 287 -6.27 -7.33 21.96
N PRO A 288 -7.52 -7.79 21.98
CA PRO A 288 -7.83 -9.21 22.25
C PRO A 288 -7.25 -10.17 21.20
N TYR A 289 -6.92 -9.68 20.00
CA TYR A 289 -6.37 -10.47 18.91
C TYR A 289 -4.86 -10.27 18.71
N GLN A 290 -4.26 -9.29 19.42
CA GLN A 290 -2.84 -8.91 19.28
C GLN A 290 -2.07 -8.96 20.63
N LYS A 291 -2.54 -9.73 21.61
CA LYS A 291 -2.02 -9.75 23.00
C LYS A 291 -0.50 -9.97 23.10
N SER A 292 0.08 -10.73 22.18
CA SER A 292 1.52 -10.98 22.15
C SER A 292 2.38 -9.76 21.78
N LYS A 293 1.75 -8.68 21.30
CA LYS A 293 2.42 -7.43 20.94
C LYS A 293 2.52 -6.42 22.11
N GLY A 294 1.94 -6.77 23.28
CA GLY A 294 1.82 -5.86 24.41
C GLY A 294 0.56 -5.01 24.36
N ALA A 295 0.43 -4.11 25.32
CA ALA A 295 -0.73 -3.23 25.41
C ALA A 295 -0.72 -2.18 24.29
N VAL A 296 -1.90 -1.91 23.74
CA VAL A 296 -2.16 -0.76 22.86
C VAL A 296 -2.08 0.49 23.72
N ASN A 297 -1.27 1.45 23.31
CA ASN A 297 -1.20 2.79 23.88
C ASN A 297 -1.65 3.74 22.78
N LEU A 298 -2.77 4.41 22.98
CA LEU A 298 -3.49 5.19 21.98
C LEU A 298 -3.66 6.62 22.43
N ARG A 299 -3.50 7.58 21.54
CA ARG A 299 -3.86 8.98 21.71
C ARG A 299 -4.69 9.48 20.54
N SER A 300 -5.49 10.50 20.77
CA SER A 300 -6.26 11.16 19.71
C SER A 300 -6.28 12.67 19.92
N LYS A 301 -6.27 13.43 18.81
CA LYS A 301 -6.43 14.89 18.79
C LYS A 301 -6.87 15.29 17.39
N ASP A 302 -7.83 16.19 17.29
CA ASP A 302 -8.44 16.61 16.02
C ASP A 302 -8.97 15.38 15.23
N ASN A 303 -8.56 15.21 13.99
CA ASN A 303 -8.92 14.06 13.17
C ASN A 303 -7.86 12.96 13.13
N TYR A 304 -6.89 12.97 14.05
CA TYR A 304 -5.82 11.98 14.11
C TYR A 304 -5.91 11.10 15.36
N VAL A 305 -5.64 9.80 15.16
CA VAL A 305 -5.51 8.81 16.23
C VAL A 305 -4.18 8.10 16.03
N TRP A 306 -3.28 8.15 17.01
CA TRP A 306 -1.97 7.50 16.92
C TRP A 306 -1.65 6.62 18.09
N GLY A 307 -0.79 5.64 17.89
CA GLY A 307 -0.48 4.69 18.93
C GLY A 307 0.61 3.70 18.57
N LEU A 308 0.94 2.88 19.55
CA LEU A 308 1.82 1.72 19.42
C LEU A 308 1.43 0.63 20.41
N MET A 309 1.95 -0.58 20.17
CA MET A 309 1.79 -1.70 21.07
C MET A 309 3.10 -1.97 21.80
N SER A 310 3.11 -1.81 23.12
CA SER A 310 4.24 -2.16 23.98
C SER A 310 3.80 -2.17 25.45
N ASP A 311 4.48 -2.97 26.27
CA ASP A 311 4.33 -2.95 27.72
C ASP A 311 5.32 -2.00 28.41
N ASP A 312 6.35 -1.55 27.69
CA ASP A 312 7.31 -0.57 28.19
C ASP A 312 6.73 0.85 28.14
N ARG A 313 6.37 1.38 29.32
CA ARG A 313 5.76 2.70 29.42
C ARG A 313 6.69 3.84 28.99
N ALA A 314 7.99 3.73 29.25
CA ALA A 314 8.91 4.78 28.89
C ALA A 314 9.06 4.91 27.37
N ILE A 315 9.07 3.77 26.67
CA ILE A 315 9.05 3.72 25.20
C ILE A 315 7.74 4.33 24.68
N CYS A 316 6.60 3.93 25.26
CA CYS A 316 5.29 4.44 24.84
C CYS A 316 5.20 5.96 25.00
N ASP A 317 5.55 6.48 26.18
CA ASP A 317 5.46 7.91 26.49
C ASP A 317 6.37 8.74 25.56
N PHE A 318 7.59 8.24 25.29
CA PHE A 318 8.52 8.88 24.35
C PHE A 318 7.94 8.93 22.93
N TYR A 319 7.60 7.79 22.33
CA TYR A 319 7.17 7.74 20.94
C TYR A 319 5.81 8.41 20.70
N LEU A 320 4.87 8.32 21.63
CA LEU A 320 3.58 9.00 21.50
C LEU A 320 3.74 10.52 21.56
N LYS A 321 4.66 11.03 22.39
CA LYS A 321 4.97 12.44 22.45
C LYS A 321 5.72 12.93 21.20
N GLU A 322 6.74 12.20 20.76
CA GLU A 322 7.47 12.55 19.53
C GLU A 322 6.54 12.56 18.31
N MET A 323 5.60 11.60 18.22
CA MET A 323 4.60 11.56 17.15
C MET A 323 3.66 12.77 17.20
N GLU A 324 3.20 13.18 18.37
CA GLU A 324 2.38 14.39 18.54
C GLU A 324 3.14 15.63 18.03
N MET A 325 4.39 15.79 18.45
CA MET A 325 5.25 16.89 18.01
C MET A 325 5.49 16.85 16.49
N GLY A 326 5.67 15.67 15.93
CA GLY A 326 5.80 15.46 14.48
C GLY A 326 4.55 15.87 13.71
N LEU A 327 3.37 15.48 14.18
CA LEU A 327 2.08 15.86 13.61
C LEU A 327 1.84 17.39 13.70
N GLU A 328 2.18 18.03 14.83
CA GLU A 328 2.11 19.49 14.98
C GLU A 328 3.10 20.21 14.04
N SER A 329 4.34 19.70 13.91
CA SER A 329 5.35 20.25 13.01
C SER A 329 4.97 20.13 11.53
N ALA A 330 4.27 19.05 11.17
CA ALA A 330 3.72 18.84 9.83
C ALA A 330 2.46 19.70 9.55
N GLY A 331 1.96 20.45 10.56
CA GLY A 331 0.74 21.27 10.46
C GLY A 331 -0.55 20.44 10.40
N LEU A 332 -0.51 19.20 10.88
CA LEU A 332 -1.63 18.26 10.84
C LEU A 332 -2.50 18.33 12.12
N LEU A 333 -1.94 18.78 13.24
CA LEU A 333 -2.68 19.07 14.46
C LEU A 333 -2.79 20.55 14.68
N SER A 334 -3.93 20.97 15.26
CA SER A 334 -4.09 22.34 15.75
C SER A 334 -3.07 22.57 16.87
N GLY A 335 -2.13 23.49 16.66
CA GLY A 335 -1.16 23.85 17.70
C GLY A 335 -1.88 24.31 18.96
N GLY A 336 -1.60 23.66 20.09
CA GLY A 336 -2.02 24.18 21.39
C GLY A 336 -1.44 25.57 21.58
N LYS A 337 -2.32 26.58 21.73
CA LYS A 337 -1.92 27.93 22.08
C LYS A 337 -1.55 27.98 23.56
#